data_a7f6d7c3380683e34171b88956513e7b
#
_entry.id   a7f6d7c3380683e34171b88956513e7b
#
_cell.length_a   1.000
_cell.length_b   1.000
_cell.length_c   1.000
_cell.angle_alpha   90.00
_cell.angle_beta   90.00
_cell.angle_gamma   90.00
#
_symmetry.space_group_name_H-M   'P 1'
#
loop_
_entity.id
_entity.type
_entity.pdbx_description
1 polymer ?
#
loop_
_entity_poly.entity_id
_entity_poly.type
_entity_poly.pdbx_seq_one_letter_code
_entity_poly.pdbx_strand_id
1 'polypeptide(L)'
;MDTQTYNYKVVRQFAIMTVVWGIVGMLVGVIVAAQLFAPALDLSDVGPWFHFGRLRPLHTNAVIFAFRGCGLMGTSYYVVQRTCNARLFGGWLPAFTFWGWQAVIVAAIVSLPLGYTQAKEYAELEWPIDILIALVWIAYAIVFFGTIAKRKIKHIYVANWFYGGFILAVALLHIVNNLSIPAGFMKSYPVYAGAIDAMVQWWYGHNAVGFFLTAGFLGMMYYFVPKQAGRPVYSYRLSVVHFWALIFTYMWAGSHHLHYTALPDWTQSLGMVLSLILFAPSWGGMINGIMTLSGAWDKLRTDPILKFLIVSLSFYGMSTFEGPMMSIKSVNALSHYTDWTVAHVHAGALGWVGFVTIGSVYYMIPRLFGKNEMYSTKLVEAHFWIATIGVVLYIASMWIAGVLQGLMWGSLNADGTLTYSFVESVKRTMPFYMIRFTGGLLYLSGMCIMAYNVYRTAISGKAVDAEIPAVSQTQHH
;
A
#
# COMPACT_ATOMS: atom_id res chain seq x y z
N MET A 1 3.80 42.42 0.09
CA MET A 1 4.53 41.16 -0.17
C MET A 1 3.49 40.13 -0.54
N ASP A 2 3.51 39.64 -1.77
CA ASP A 2 2.60 38.55 -2.14
C ASP A 2 2.87 37.34 -1.27
N THR A 3 1.92 36.99 -0.42
CA THR A 3 2.01 35.82 0.45
C THR A 3 1.96 34.56 -0.41
N GLN A 4 3.08 33.84 -0.47
CA GLN A 4 3.12 32.55 -1.19
C GLN A 4 2.26 31.52 -0.47
N THR A 5 1.40 30.83 -1.21
CA THR A 5 0.57 29.73 -0.68
C THR A 5 1.10 28.38 -1.12
N TYR A 6 0.78 27.33 -0.35
CA TYR A 6 0.98 25.95 -0.76
C TYR A 6 0.10 25.60 -1.98
N ASN A 7 0.54 24.67 -2.82
CA ASN A 7 -0.30 24.14 -3.90
C ASN A 7 -1.17 23.00 -3.36
N TYR A 8 -2.32 23.33 -2.79
CA TYR A 8 -3.26 22.32 -2.28
C TYR A 8 -4.26 21.85 -3.33
N LYS A 9 -4.35 22.48 -4.49
CA LYS A 9 -5.25 22.03 -5.56
C LYS A 9 -4.98 20.57 -5.95
N VAL A 10 -3.73 20.25 -6.27
CA VAL A 10 -3.34 18.88 -6.64
C VAL A 10 -3.47 17.90 -5.47
N VAL A 11 -3.21 18.35 -4.24
CA VAL A 11 -3.39 17.54 -3.04
C VAL A 11 -4.86 17.18 -2.83
N ARG A 12 -5.78 18.14 -3.01
CA ARG A 12 -7.23 17.90 -2.96
C ARG A 12 -7.66 16.87 -4.01
N GLN A 13 -7.17 17.00 -5.24
CA GLN A 13 -7.47 16.07 -6.32
C GLN A 13 -7.03 14.64 -5.97
N PHE A 14 -5.81 14.44 -5.51
CA PHE A 14 -5.32 13.14 -5.08
C PHE A 14 -6.11 12.60 -3.88
N ALA A 15 -6.41 13.42 -2.87
CA ALA A 15 -7.15 13.00 -1.69
C ALA A 15 -8.58 12.53 -2.04
N ILE A 16 -9.27 13.23 -2.94
CA ILE A 16 -10.59 12.81 -3.43
C ILE A 16 -10.48 11.51 -4.21
N MET A 17 -9.53 11.41 -5.16
CA MET A 17 -9.37 10.20 -5.96
C MET A 17 -8.89 9.01 -5.13
N THR A 18 -8.19 9.22 -4.02
CA THR A 18 -7.90 8.15 -3.04
C THR A 18 -9.20 7.52 -2.54
N VAL A 19 -10.19 8.31 -2.18
CA VAL A 19 -11.49 7.79 -1.70
C VAL A 19 -12.25 7.10 -2.83
N VAL A 20 -12.31 7.69 -4.01
CA VAL A 20 -12.99 7.11 -5.19
C VAL A 20 -12.39 5.76 -5.55
N TRP A 21 -11.07 5.69 -5.75
CA TRP A 21 -10.40 4.45 -6.11
C TRP A 21 -10.38 3.43 -4.97
N GLY A 22 -10.45 3.89 -3.72
CA GLY A 22 -10.64 3.01 -2.57
C GLY A 22 -11.94 2.24 -2.65
N ILE A 23 -13.05 2.90 -2.99
CA ILE A 23 -14.35 2.25 -3.17
C ILE A 23 -14.31 1.30 -4.38
N VAL A 24 -13.82 1.75 -5.52
CA VAL A 24 -13.76 0.93 -6.75
C VAL A 24 -12.89 -0.31 -6.53
N GLY A 25 -11.70 -0.14 -5.97
CA GLY A 25 -10.81 -1.27 -5.72
C GLY A 25 -11.37 -2.27 -4.70
N MET A 26 -12.00 -1.79 -3.62
CA MET A 26 -12.65 -2.67 -2.64
C MET A 26 -13.89 -3.37 -3.22
N LEU A 27 -14.67 -2.69 -4.07
CA LEU A 27 -15.82 -3.29 -4.73
C LEU A 27 -15.40 -4.46 -5.64
N VAL A 28 -14.37 -4.27 -6.46
CA VAL A 28 -13.83 -5.36 -7.30
C VAL A 28 -13.33 -6.51 -6.42
N GLY A 29 -12.67 -6.21 -5.29
CA GLY A 29 -12.21 -7.21 -4.33
C GLY A 29 -13.35 -8.02 -3.69
N VAL A 30 -14.47 -7.37 -3.37
CA VAL A 30 -15.67 -8.04 -2.86
C VAL A 30 -16.29 -8.96 -3.93
N ILE A 31 -16.34 -8.53 -5.19
CA ILE A 31 -16.80 -9.38 -6.31
C ILE A 31 -15.90 -10.61 -6.46
N VAL A 32 -14.59 -10.42 -6.51
CA VAL A 32 -13.59 -11.50 -6.58
C VAL A 32 -13.72 -12.46 -5.40
N ALA A 33 -13.95 -11.94 -4.19
CA ALA A 33 -14.16 -12.79 -3.00
C ALA A 33 -15.48 -13.60 -3.10
N ALA A 34 -16.54 -13.01 -3.67
CA ALA A 34 -17.80 -13.70 -3.88
C ALA A 34 -17.67 -14.84 -4.92
N GLN A 35 -16.91 -14.65 -5.98
CA GLN A 35 -16.67 -15.67 -7.02
C GLN A 35 -16.02 -16.94 -6.46
N LEU A 36 -15.26 -16.85 -5.36
CA LEU A 36 -14.59 -18.02 -4.76
C LEU A 36 -15.55 -19.02 -4.12
N PHE A 37 -16.72 -18.59 -3.62
CA PHE A 37 -17.70 -19.48 -3.02
C PHE A 37 -19.01 -19.58 -3.83
N ALA A 38 -19.21 -18.67 -4.77
CA ALA A 38 -20.36 -18.65 -5.68
C ALA A 38 -19.88 -18.56 -7.14
N PRO A 39 -19.42 -19.66 -7.75
CA PRO A 39 -18.83 -19.66 -9.10
C PRO A 39 -19.75 -19.12 -10.19
N ALA A 40 -21.07 -19.17 -10.00
CA ALA A 40 -22.03 -18.55 -10.92
C ALA A 40 -21.83 -17.03 -11.10
N LEU A 41 -21.18 -16.37 -10.14
CA LEU A 41 -20.82 -14.95 -10.22
C LEU A 41 -19.59 -14.68 -11.11
N ASP A 42 -18.96 -15.72 -11.66
CA ASP A 42 -17.91 -15.56 -12.67
C ASP A 42 -18.44 -15.02 -14.00
N LEU A 43 -19.77 -15.07 -14.19
CA LEU A 43 -20.50 -14.51 -15.33
C LEU A 43 -19.88 -14.89 -16.68
N SER A 44 -19.46 -16.14 -16.82
CA SER A 44 -18.83 -16.68 -18.04
C SER A 44 -19.65 -16.44 -19.29
N ASP A 45 -20.98 -16.49 -19.16
CA ASP A 45 -21.93 -16.30 -20.27
C ASP A 45 -22.02 -14.83 -20.73
N VAL A 46 -21.58 -13.87 -19.89
CA VAL A 46 -21.57 -12.43 -20.23
C VAL A 46 -20.30 -12.07 -21.00
N GLY A 47 -19.19 -12.67 -20.66
CA GLY A 47 -17.93 -12.47 -21.36
C GLY A 47 -16.70 -12.68 -20.48
N PRO A 48 -15.52 -12.86 -21.08
CA PRO A 48 -14.30 -13.22 -20.35
C PRO A 48 -13.77 -12.11 -19.42
N TRP A 49 -14.19 -10.87 -19.60
CA TRP A 49 -13.76 -9.74 -18.79
C TRP A 49 -14.24 -9.80 -17.34
N PHE A 50 -15.28 -10.58 -17.02
CA PHE A 50 -15.77 -10.81 -15.66
C PHE A 50 -15.15 -12.03 -14.96
N HIS A 51 -14.36 -12.84 -15.66
CA HIS A 51 -13.70 -13.99 -15.06
C HIS A 51 -12.78 -13.58 -13.90
N PHE A 52 -12.73 -14.40 -12.87
CA PHE A 52 -11.84 -14.24 -11.72
C PHE A 52 -10.41 -13.91 -12.12
N GLY A 53 -9.84 -14.62 -13.11
CA GLY A 53 -8.48 -14.42 -13.61
C GLY A 53 -8.24 -13.06 -14.27
N ARG A 54 -9.30 -12.34 -14.68
CA ARG A 54 -9.23 -10.97 -15.22
C ARG A 54 -9.48 -9.92 -14.15
N LEU A 55 -10.42 -10.17 -13.25
CA LEU A 55 -10.77 -9.24 -12.17
C LEU A 55 -9.75 -9.24 -11.04
N ARG A 56 -9.09 -10.38 -10.76
CA ARG A 56 -8.10 -10.46 -9.68
C ARG A 56 -6.90 -9.51 -9.90
N PRO A 57 -6.22 -9.50 -11.07
CA PRO A 57 -5.18 -8.51 -11.37
C PRO A 57 -5.71 -7.07 -11.35
N LEU A 58 -6.93 -6.85 -11.86
CA LEU A 58 -7.58 -5.53 -11.79
C LEU A 58 -7.77 -5.08 -10.35
N HIS A 59 -8.28 -5.95 -9.47
CA HIS A 59 -8.40 -5.66 -8.04
C HIS A 59 -7.04 -5.26 -7.44
N THR A 60 -6.02 -6.06 -7.67
CA THR A 60 -4.67 -5.82 -7.13
C THR A 60 -4.13 -4.47 -7.57
N ASN A 61 -4.19 -4.16 -8.87
CA ASN A 61 -3.75 -2.86 -9.40
C ASN A 61 -4.58 -1.70 -8.87
N ALA A 62 -5.91 -1.86 -8.76
CA ALA A 62 -6.79 -0.82 -8.25
C ALA A 62 -6.50 -0.49 -6.77
N VAL A 63 -6.30 -1.48 -5.92
CA VAL A 63 -6.06 -1.22 -4.50
C VAL A 63 -4.63 -0.78 -4.21
N ILE A 64 -3.63 -1.24 -4.97
CA ILE A 64 -2.23 -0.85 -4.74
C ILE A 64 -1.94 0.49 -5.42
N PHE A 65 -2.16 0.60 -6.72
CA PHE A 65 -1.69 1.74 -7.49
C PHE A 65 -2.73 2.85 -7.65
N ALA A 66 -4.02 2.53 -7.73
CA ALA A 66 -5.03 3.57 -7.81
C ALA A 66 -5.35 4.14 -6.42
N PHE A 67 -5.86 3.33 -5.49
CA PHE A 67 -6.22 3.78 -4.14
C PHE A 67 -5.00 4.31 -3.38
N ARG A 68 -4.01 3.46 -3.17
CA ARG A 68 -2.86 3.81 -2.35
C ARG A 68 -1.85 4.67 -3.07
N GLY A 69 -1.70 4.51 -4.39
CA GLY A 69 -0.86 5.38 -5.20
C GLY A 69 -1.32 6.84 -5.16
N CYS A 70 -2.63 7.08 -5.29
CA CYS A 70 -3.19 8.42 -5.09
C CYS A 70 -2.95 8.92 -3.65
N GLY A 71 -3.13 8.06 -2.65
CA GLY A 71 -2.84 8.38 -1.25
C GLY A 71 -1.39 8.78 -1.02
N LEU A 72 -0.44 8.01 -1.56
CA LEU A 72 1.00 8.28 -1.45
C LEU A 72 1.39 9.59 -2.13
N MET A 73 0.97 9.80 -3.38
CA MET A 73 1.29 11.03 -4.11
C MET A 73 0.66 12.25 -3.43
N GLY A 74 -0.60 12.17 -3.02
CA GLY A 74 -1.30 13.27 -2.34
C GLY A 74 -0.67 13.62 -1.01
N THR A 75 -0.36 12.64 -0.17
CA THR A 75 0.24 12.85 1.15
C THR A 75 1.68 13.32 1.04
N SER A 76 2.48 12.77 0.12
CA SER A 76 3.87 13.22 -0.09
C SER A 76 3.93 14.68 -0.54
N TYR A 77 3.02 15.10 -1.45
CA TYR A 77 2.91 16.49 -1.86
C TYR A 77 2.44 17.41 -0.74
N TYR A 78 1.55 16.95 0.12
CA TYR A 78 1.15 17.69 1.30
C TYR A 78 2.30 17.83 2.29
N VAL A 79 2.99 16.74 2.60
CA VAL A 79 4.04 16.68 3.61
C VAL A 79 5.28 17.45 3.18
N VAL A 80 5.76 17.25 1.94
CA VAL A 80 6.99 17.89 1.46
C VAL A 80 6.88 19.42 1.44
N GLN A 81 5.73 19.96 1.02
CA GLN A 81 5.50 21.41 1.05
C GLN A 81 5.60 21.96 2.47
N ARG A 82 4.92 21.31 3.41
CA ARG A 82 4.83 21.80 4.80
C ARG A 82 6.12 21.64 5.59
N THR A 83 6.86 20.56 5.35
CA THR A 83 8.13 20.31 6.02
C THR A 83 9.29 21.08 5.40
N CYS A 84 9.14 21.56 4.17
CA CYS A 84 10.12 22.41 3.48
C CYS A 84 9.78 23.90 3.53
N ASN A 85 8.60 24.29 4.02
CA ASN A 85 8.04 25.64 3.90
C ASN A 85 8.16 26.19 2.47
N ALA A 86 7.82 25.37 1.47
CA ALA A 86 7.97 25.67 0.06
C ALA A 86 6.76 25.21 -0.74
N ARG A 87 6.37 25.96 -1.76
CA ARG A 87 5.37 25.53 -2.73
C ARG A 87 5.94 24.40 -3.60
N LEU A 88 5.09 23.49 -4.11
CA LEU A 88 5.51 22.45 -5.04
C LEU A 88 6.27 23.01 -6.23
N PHE A 89 7.40 22.38 -6.54
CA PHE A 89 8.25 22.72 -7.66
C PHE A 89 7.60 22.33 -9.00
N GLY A 90 7.99 23.02 -10.08
CA GLY A 90 7.73 22.57 -11.45
C GLY A 90 6.44 23.09 -12.09
N GLY A 91 5.78 24.13 -11.54
CA GLY A 91 4.66 24.80 -12.16
C GLY A 91 3.50 23.88 -12.54
N TRP A 92 3.45 23.42 -13.79
CA TRP A 92 2.43 22.51 -14.31
C TRP A 92 2.68 21.02 -14.02
N LEU A 93 3.92 20.63 -13.67
CA LEU A 93 4.28 19.23 -13.43
C LEU A 93 3.44 18.54 -12.35
N PRO A 94 3.08 19.16 -11.21
CA PRO A 94 2.18 18.53 -10.24
C PRO A 94 0.82 18.16 -10.84
N ALA A 95 0.27 18.98 -11.74
CA ALA A 95 -0.97 18.66 -12.44
C ALA A 95 -0.77 17.53 -13.46
N PHE A 96 0.37 17.52 -14.15
CA PHE A 96 0.72 16.42 -15.06
C PHE A 96 0.84 15.08 -14.31
N THR A 97 1.47 15.06 -13.13
CA THR A 97 1.54 13.82 -12.33
C THR A 97 0.16 13.33 -11.92
N PHE A 98 -0.75 14.22 -11.57
CA PHE A 98 -2.13 13.82 -11.23
C PHE A 98 -2.86 13.21 -12.44
N TRP A 99 -2.94 13.95 -13.54
CA TRP A 99 -3.70 13.51 -14.71
C TRP A 99 -3.05 12.31 -15.42
N GLY A 100 -1.72 12.29 -15.49
CA GLY A 100 -0.97 11.14 -16.02
C GLY A 100 -1.19 9.89 -15.20
N TRP A 101 -1.22 10.00 -13.86
CA TRP A 101 -1.52 8.85 -13.00
C TRP A 101 -2.97 8.38 -13.17
N GLN A 102 -3.95 9.28 -13.31
CA GLN A 102 -5.32 8.88 -13.63
C GLN A 102 -5.40 8.19 -15.00
N ALA A 103 -4.65 8.66 -16.00
CA ALA A 103 -4.61 8.01 -17.32
C ALA A 103 -4.04 6.59 -17.24
N VAL A 104 -2.98 6.36 -16.45
CA VAL A 104 -2.44 5.01 -16.17
C VAL A 104 -3.51 4.11 -15.55
N ILE A 105 -4.24 4.61 -14.55
CA ILE A 105 -5.29 3.85 -13.86
C ILE A 105 -6.40 3.45 -14.86
N VAL A 106 -6.86 4.39 -15.67
CA VAL A 106 -7.90 4.12 -16.68
C VAL A 106 -7.40 3.10 -17.72
N ALA A 107 -6.14 3.24 -18.17
CA ALA A 107 -5.52 2.27 -19.09
C ALA A 107 -5.47 0.87 -18.49
N ALA A 108 -5.16 0.73 -17.19
CA ALA A 108 -5.19 -0.56 -16.48
C ALA A 108 -6.61 -1.14 -16.38
N ILE A 109 -7.61 -0.30 -16.06
CA ILE A 109 -9.02 -0.71 -15.97
C ILE A 109 -9.52 -1.25 -17.31
N VAL A 110 -9.04 -0.73 -18.41
CA VAL A 110 -9.43 -1.18 -19.76
C VAL A 110 -8.62 -2.41 -20.20
N SER A 111 -7.29 -2.38 -20.05
CA SER A 111 -6.41 -3.41 -20.60
C SER A 111 -6.51 -4.75 -19.89
N LEU A 112 -6.57 -4.77 -18.56
CA LEU A 112 -6.55 -5.99 -17.76
C LEU A 112 -7.81 -6.87 -17.99
N PRO A 113 -9.06 -6.34 -17.96
CA PRO A 113 -10.22 -7.14 -18.29
C PRO A 113 -10.24 -7.63 -19.75
N LEU A 114 -9.68 -6.86 -20.68
CA LEU A 114 -9.54 -7.27 -22.07
C LEU A 114 -8.46 -8.35 -22.27
N GLY A 115 -7.62 -8.60 -21.25
CA GLY A 115 -6.58 -9.62 -21.25
C GLY A 115 -5.23 -9.18 -21.80
N TYR A 116 -5.03 -7.92 -21.97
CA TYR A 116 -3.71 -7.36 -22.23
C TYR A 116 -2.92 -7.27 -20.91
N THR A 117 -2.15 -8.31 -20.64
CA THR A 117 -1.46 -8.48 -19.37
C THR A 117 -0.17 -9.26 -19.52
N GLN A 118 0.83 -8.94 -18.70
CA GLN A 118 2.04 -9.74 -18.50
C GLN A 118 1.84 -10.70 -17.31
N ALA A 119 2.62 -11.77 -17.25
CA ALA A 119 2.59 -12.74 -16.16
C ALA A 119 3.56 -12.34 -15.03
N LYS A 120 3.48 -11.09 -14.56
CA LYS A 120 4.33 -10.55 -13.50
C LYS A 120 3.47 -9.95 -12.39
N GLU A 121 3.56 -10.48 -11.19
CA GLU A 121 2.79 -9.99 -10.02
C GLU A 121 3.15 -8.53 -9.72
N TYR A 122 2.15 -7.67 -9.59
CA TYR A 122 2.24 -6.21 -9.41
C TYR A 122 2.85 -5.45 -10.61
N ALA A 123 3.06 -6.10 -11.73
CA ALA A 123 3.61 -5.54 -12.96
C ALA A 123 2.95 -6.16 -14.20
N GLU A 124 1.62 -6.31 -14.12
CA GLU A 124 0.83 -7.00 -15.14
C GLU A 124 0.62 -6.14 -16.39
N LEU A 125 0.88 -4.84 -16.35
CA LEU A 125 0.62 -3.91 -17.45
C LEU A 125 1.61 -4.10 -18.61
N GLU A 126 1.16 -3.81 -19.81
CA GLU A 126 1.97 -3.96 -21.03
C GLU A 126 2.82 -2.70 -21.30
N TRP A 127 3.88 -2.87 -22.07
CA TRP A 127 4.96 -1.92 -22.33
C TRP A 127 4.54 -0.46 -22.64
N PRO A 128 3.44 -0.17 -23.37
CA PRO A 128 3.06 1.23 -23.61
C PRO A 128 2.63 1.94 -22.33
N ILE A 129 1.95 1.20 -21.43
CA ILE A 129 1.51 1.72 -20.12
C ILE A 129 2.70 1.83 -19.18
N ASP A 130 3.65 0.90 -19.22
CA ASP A 130 4.89 0.96 -18.43
C ASP A 130 5.72 2.20 -18.77
N ILE A 131 5.80 2.58 -20.05
CA ILE A 131 6.45 3.83 -20.48
C ILE A 131 5.71 5.04 -19.89
N LEU A 132 4.38 5.06 -19.95
CA LEU A 132 3.60 6.15 -19.36
C LEU A 132 3.82 6.25 -17.84
N ILE A 133 3.85 5.12 -17.14
CA ILE A 133 4.19 5.05 -15.70
C ILE A 133 5.56 5.68 -15.45
N ALA A 134 6.57 5.31 -16.22
CA ALA A 134 7.93 5.84 -16.08
C ALA A 134 7.97 7.37 -16.27
N LEU A 135 7.28 7.91 -17.27
CA LEU A 135 7.21 9.35 -17.52
C LEU A 135 6.53 10.10 -16.38
N VAL A 136 5.39 9.60 -15.89
CA VAL A 136 4.67 10.20 -14.75
C VAL A 136 5.53 10.12 -13.49
N TRP A 137 6.24 9.01 -13.27
CA TRP A 137 7.09 8.81 -12.10
C TRP A 137 8.30 9.74 -12.09
N ILE A 138 8.93 9.97 -13.25
CA ILE A 138 10.01 10.95 -13.40
C ILE A 138 9.51 12.36 -13.08
N ALA A 139 8.34 12.75 -13.59
CA ALA A 139 7.74 14.04 -13.26
C ALA A 139 7.43 14.17 -11.76
N TYR A 140 6.92 13.11 -11.14
CA TYR A 140 6.68 13.04 -9.70
C TYR A 140 7.98 13.22 -8.89
N ALA A 141 9.05 12.54 -9.28
CA ALA A 141 10.38 12.69 -8.67
C ALA A 141 10.91 14.12 -8.79
N ILE A 142 10.81 14.73 -9.97
CA ILE A 142 11.24 16.12 -10.20
C ILE A 142 10.47 17.09 -9.30
N VAL A 143 9.16 16.93 -9.16
CA VAL A 143 8.34 17.78 -8.27
C VAL A 143 8.75 17.60 -6.82
N PHE A 144 8.88 16.36 -6.36
CA PHE A 144 9.22 16.08 -4.96
C PHE A 144 10.62 16.58 -4.58
N PHE A 145 11.65 16.15 -5.32
CA PHE A 145 13.04 16.55 -5.03
C PHE A 145 13.31 18.02 -5.35
N GLY A 146 12.68 18.56 -6.38
CA GLY A 146 12.72 19.98 -6.67
C GLY A 146 12.13 20.84 -5.54
N THR A 147 11.06 20.36 -4.89
CA THR A 147 10.50 21.03 -3.69
C THR A 147 11.47 20.96 -2.52
N ILE A 148 12.14 19.81 -2.30
CA ILE A 148 13.19 19.69 -1.27
C ILE A 148 14.36 20.65 -1.57
N ALA A 149 14.78 20.77 -2.82
CA ALA A 149 15.86 21.67 -3.23
C ALA A 149 15.50 23.14 -2.97
N LYS A 150 14.21 23.50 -3.03
CA LYS A 150 13.70 24.86 -2.75
C LYS A 150 13.29 25.07 -1.28
N ARG A 151 13.61 24.13 -0.39
CA ARG A 151 13.26 24.25 1.04
C ARG A 151 13.84 25.51 1.69
N LYS A 152 13.05 26.10 2.55
CA LYS A 152 13.44 27.26 3.36
C LYS A 152 13.95 26.86 4.76
N ILE A 153 14.02 25.58 5.06
CA ILE A 153 14.47 24.99 6.33
C ILE A 153 15.74 24.19 6.06
N LYS A 154 16.75 24.28 6.95
CA LYS A 154 18.06 23.62 6.73
C LYS A 154 17.99 22.11 6.69
N HIS A 155 17.27 21.49 7.62
CA HIS A 155 17.16 20.03 7.73
C HIS A 155 16.08 19.45 6.80
N ILE A 156 16.23 18.17 6.47
CA ILE A 156 15.22 17.37 5.78
C ILE A 156 14.61 16.44 6.83
N TYR A 157 13.31 16.58 7.07
CA TYR A 157 12.60 15.78 8.07
C TYR A 157 12.50 14.32 7.63
N VAL A 158 12.57 13.38 8.57
CA VAL A 158 12.63 11.93 8.30
C VAL A 158 11.48 11.41 7.42
N ALA A 159 10.28 11.97 7.49
CA ALA A 159 9.19 11.61 6.59
C ALA A 159 9.57 11.77 5.11
N ASN A 160 10.31 12.83 4.77
CA ASN A 160 10.78 13.06 3.41
C ASN A 160 11.90 12.09 2.99
N TRP A 161 12.66 11.54 3.95
CA TRP A 161 13.62 10.47 3.62
C TRP A 161 12.90 9.21 3.16
N PHE A 162 11.85 8.81 3.89
CA PHE A 162 11.04 7.65 3.51
C PHE A 162 10.34 7.84 2.17
N TYR A 163 9.74 9.01 1.92
CA TYR A 163 9.16 9.32 0.61
C TYR A 163 10.21 9.36 -0.50
N GLY A 164 11.36 9.96 -0.26
CA GLY A 164 12.46 10.02 -1.23
C GLY A 164 13.01 8.63 -1.55
N GLY A 165 13.25 7.80 -0.53
CA GLY A 165 13.68 6.41 -0.70
C GLY A 165 12.66 5.59 -1.50
N PHE A 166 11.37 5.73 -1.20
CA PHE A 166 10.27 5.13 -1.95
C PHE A 166 10.30 5.56 -3.44
N ILE A 167 10.40 6.85 -3.72
CA ILE A 167 10.36 7.37 -5.10
C ILE A 167 11.53 6.83 -5.92
N LEU A 168 12.74 6.84 -5.37
CA LEU A 168 13.94 6.36 -6.06
C LEU A 168 13.94 4.85 -6.27
N ALA A 169 13.60 4.10 -5.23
CA ALA A 169 13.57 2.64 -5.31
C ALA A 169 12.53 2.15 -6.31
N VAL A 170 11.31 2.70 -6.27
CA VAL A 170 10.24 2.28 -7.20
C VAL A 170 10.58 2.63 -8.65
N ALA A 171 11.24 3.75 -8.91
CA ALA A 171 11.72 4.07 -10.26
C ALA A 171 12.65 2.98 -10.79
N LEU A 172 13.66 2.58 -10.00
CA LEU A 172 14.61 1.54 -10.37
C LEU A 172 13.93 0.19 -10.55
N LEU A 173 13.08 -0.19 -9.59
CA LEU A 173 12.35 -1.45 -9.61
C LEU A 173 11.47 -1.58 -10.85
N HIS A 174 10.68 -0.54 -11.16
CA HIS A 174 9.81 -0.51 -12.33
C HIS A 174 10.59 -0.66 -13.64
N ILE A 175 11.63 0.14 -13.82
CA ILE A 175 12.43 0.11 -15.05
C ILE A 175 13.06 -1.27 -15.24
N VAL A 176 13.75 -1.81 -14.24
CA VAL A 176 14.47 -3.08 -14.37
C VAL A 176 13.53 -4.27 -14.57
N ASN A 177 12.44 -4.35 -13.78
CA ASN A 177 11.51 -5.48 -13.87
C ASN A 177 10.72 -5.51 -15.17
N ASN A 178 10.38 -4.33 -15.73
CA ASN A 178 9.51 -4.22 -16.89
C ASN A 178 10.29 -4.09 -18.20
N LEU A 179 11.63 -4.29 -18.18
CA LEU A 179 12.40 -4.41 -19.42
C LEU A 179 11.84 -5.53 -20.29
N SER A 180 11.34 -5.17 -21.46
CA SER A 180 10.67 -6.09 -22.36
C SER A 180 10.99 -5.79 -23.82
N ILE A 181 10.83 -6.80 -24.68
CA ILE A 181 10.96 -6.71 -26.13
C ILE A 181 9.55 -6.62 -26.70
N PRO A 182 9.13 -5.46 -27.26
CA PRO A 182 7.83 -5.34 -27.90
C PRO A 182 7.70 -6.28 -29.10
N ALA A 183 6.63 -7.07 -29.12
CA ALA A 183 6.28 -7.94 -30.23
C ALA A 183 5.08 -7.42 -31.03
N GLY A 184 4.40 -6.42 -30.50
CA GLY A 184 3.27 -5.72 -31.08
C GLY A 184 2.69 -4.71 -30.12
N PHE A 185 1.66 -3.96 -30.55
CA PHE A 185 0.94 -3.07 -29.65
C PHE A 185 0.27 -3.90 -28.55
N MET A 186 0.48 -3.52 -27.28
CA MET A 186 -0.03 -4.24 -26.11
C MET A 186 0.39 -5.73 -26.03
N LYS A 187 1.61 -6.05 -26.57
CA LYS A 187 2.23 -7.36 -26.42
C LYS A 187 3.74 -7.24 -26.39
N SER A 188 4.36 -7.86 -25.39
CA SER A 188 5.81 -7.91 -25.23
C SER A 188 6.26 -9.22 -24.58
N TYR A 189 7.56 -9.44 -24.58
CA TYR A 189 8.22 -10.54 -23.88
C TYR A 189 9.31 -9.99 -22.96
N PRO A 190 9.50 -10.55 -21.73
CA PRO A 190 10.57 -10.12 -20.86
C PRO A 190 11.95 -10.34 -21.48
N VAL A 191 12.90 -9.45 -21.15
CA VAL A 191 14.32 -9.63 -21.60
C VAL A 191 15.02 -10.72 -20.79
N TYR A 192 14.54 -11.04 -19.61
CA TYR A 192 15.06 -12.11 -18.77
C TYR A 192 14.34 -13.43 -19.08
N ALA A 193 15.01 -14.56 -18.79
CA ALA A 193 14.47 -15.87 -19.09
C ALA A 193 14.53 -16.81 -17.88
N GLY A 194 13.55 -17.70 -17.77
CA GLY A 194 13.50 -18.80 -16.80
C GLY A 194 13.61 -18.33 -15.34
N ALA A 195 14.46 -19.00 -14.57
CA ALA A 195 14.66 -18.69 -13.14
C ALA A 195 15.17 -17.26 -12.90
N ILE A 196 15.90 -16.68 -13.84
CA ILE A 196 16.38 -15.31 -13.72
C ILE A 196 15.23 -14.31 -13.84
N ASP A 197 14.27 -14.53 -14.75
CA ASP A 197 13.08 -13.69 -14.84
C ASP A 197 12.26 -13.76 -13.55
N ALA A 198 12.08 -14.94 -12.98
CA ALA A 198 11.41 -15.11 -11.69
C ALA A 198 12.14 -14.39 -10.55
N MET A 199 13.48 -14.42 -10.55
CA MET A 199 14.28 -13.71 -9.54
C MET A 199 14.15 -12.20 -9.67
N VAL A 200 14.22 -11.64 -10.86
CA VAL A 200 14.03 -10.20 -11.12
C VAL A 200 12.61 -9.79 -10.76
N GLN A 201 11.61 -10.60 -11.13
CA GLN A 201 10.21 -10.34 -10.80
C GLN A 201 9.98 -10.31 -9.29
N TRP A 202 10.58 -11.22 -8.51
CA TRP A 202 10.41 -11.22 -7.06
C TRP A 202 11.37 -10.29 -6.32
N TRP A 203 12.50 -9.90 -6.92
CA TRP A 203 13.21 -8.72 -6.46
C TRP A 203 12.33 -7.47 -6.58
N TYR A 204 11.60 -7.31 -7.69
CA TYR A 204 10.59 -6.26 -7.85
C TYR A 204 9.40 -6.46 -6.89
N GLY A 205 8.77 -7.63 -6.89
CA GLY A 205 7.54 -7.89 -6.14
C GLY A 205 7.70 -7.70 -4.63
N HIS A 206 8.78 -8.22 -4.06
CA HIS A 206 9.11 -8.01 -2.65
C HIS A 206 9.40 -6.54 -2.34
N ASN A 207 10.16 -5.87 -3.20
CA ASN A 207 10.49 -4.46 -3.02
C ASN A 207 9.31 -3.52 -3.34
N ALA A 208 8.36 -3.93 -4.15
CA ALA A 208 7.08 -3.22 -4.29
C ALA A 208 6.34 -3.17 -2.95
N VAL A 209 6.30 -4.26 -2.17
CA VAL A 209 5.74 -4.21 -0.82
C VAL A 209 6.67 -3.49 0.17
N GLY A 210 7.99 -3.58 -0.01
CA GLY A 210 8.99 -2.93 0.86
C GLY A 210 9.06 -1.41 0.68
N PHE A 211 9.01 -0.92 -0.55
CA PHE A 211 9.15 0.51 -0.85
C PHE A 211 7.82 1.18 -1.16
N PHE A 212 7.00 0.62 -2.03
CA PHE A 212 5.69 1.21 -2.33
C PHE A 212 4.71 1.03 -1.17
N LEU A 213 4.58 -0.17 -0.62
CA LEU A 213 3.60 -0.46 0.46
C LEU A 213 4.17 -0.35 1.89
N THR A 214 5.45 -0.02 2.07
CA THR A 214 6.01 0.17 3.41
C THR A 214 6.73 1.50 3.53
N ALA A 215 7.84 1.76 2.84
CA ALA A 215 8.62 2.98 3.01
C ALA A 215 7.79 4.25 2.78
N GLY A 216 7.01 4.33 1.70
CA GLY A 216 6.14 5.48 1.43
C GLY A 216 5.12 5.73 2.56
N PHE A 217 4.54 4.67 3.12
CA PHE A 217 3.57 4.78 4.23
C PHE A 217 4.23 5.07 5.57
N LEU A 218 5.48 4.73 5.76
CA LEU A 218 6.27 5.19 6.89
C LEU A 218 6.50 6.72 6.82
N GLY A 219 6.62 7.27 5.63
CA GLY A 219 6.57 8.72 5.43
C GLY A 219 5.27 9.35 5.96
N MET A 220 4.11 8.72 5.71
CA MET A 220 2.83 9.13 6.32
C MET A 220 2.89 9.01 7.84
N MET A 221 3.30 7.86 8.37
CA MET A 221 3.37 7.61 9.81
C MET A 221 4.19 8.68 10.53
N TYR A 222 5.41 8.96 10.08
CA TYR A 222 6.29 9.94 10.71
C TYR A 222 5.78 11.39 10.65
N TYR A 223 4.83 11.68 9.79
CA TYR A 223 4.19 12.99 9.74
C TYR A 223 2.85 13.03 10.46
N PHE A 224 1.91 12.14 10.11
CA PHE A 224 0.53 12.26 10.57
C PHE A 224 0.32 11.80 12.01
N VAL A 225 1.05 10.78 12.49
CA VAL A 225 0.95 10.32 13.88
C VAL A 225 1.37 11.43 14.86
N PRO A 226 2.58 12.04 14.73
CA PRO A 226 2.97 13.14 15.60
C PRO A 226 2.04 14.35 15.51
N LYS A 227 1.57 14.68 14.30
CA LYS A 227 0.66 15.83 14.09
C LYS A 227 -0.71 15.62 14.72
N GLN A 228 -1.31 14.44 14.57
CA GLN A 228 -2.61 14.14 15.16
C GLN A 228 -2.50 13.97 16.68
N ALA A 229 -1.45 13.35 17.16
CA ALA A 229 -1.17 13.21 18.59
C ALA A 229 -0.84 14.56 19.27
N GLY A 230 -0.40 15.57 18.49
CA GLY A 230 0.10 16.84 19.03
C GLY A 230 1.38 16.66 19.86
N ARG A 231 2.24 15.72 19.45
CA ARG A 231 3.48 15.35 20.15
C ARG A 231 4.62 15.16 19.14
N PRO A 232 5.87 15.40 19.52
CA PRO A 232 7.02 15.04 18.69
C PRO A 232 7.10 13.50 18.56
N VAL A 233 7.77 13.00 17.51
CA VAL A 233 8.11 11.59 17.40
C VAL A 233 8.90 11.13 18.63
N TYR A 234 8.61 9.96 19.16
CA TYR A 234 9.19 9.44 20.41
C TYR A 234 10.70 9.48 20.41
N SER A 235 11.34 8.96 19.36
CA SER A 235 12.79 8.99 19.21
C SER A 235 13.20 9.29 17.76
N TYR A 236 13.76 10.48 17.54
CA TYR A 236 14.29 10.82 16.22
C TYR A 236 15.51 9.99 15.85
N ARG A 237 16.36 9.63 16.83
CA ARG A 237 17.50 8.71 16.61
C ARG A 237 17.04 7.34 16.13
N LEU A 238 15.99 6.80 16.75
CA LEU A 238 15.40 5.53 16.32
C LEU A 238 14.84 5.60 14.91
N SER A 239 14.28 6.76 14.50
CA SER A 239 13.79 6.94 13.12
C SER A 239 14.93 6.92 12.09
N VAL A 240 16.10 7.41 12.44
CA VAL A 240 17.31 7.34 11.59
C VAL A 240 17.77 5.90 11.42
N VAL A 241 17.86 5.15 12.52
CA VAL A 241 18.22 3.71 12.50
C VAL A 241 17.19 2.92 11.70
N HIS A 242 15.91 3.17 11.94
CA HIS A 242 14.80 2.53 11.22
C HIS A 242 14.94 2.74 9.70
N PHE A 243 15.16 3.99 9.26
CA PHE A 243 15.29 4.29 7.83
C PHE A 243 16.43 3.52 7.19
N TRP A 244 17.65 3.69 7.67
CA TRP A 244 18.85 3.11 7.03
C TRP A 244 18.86 1.59 7.08
N ALA A 245 18.53 0.99 8.23
CA ALA A 245 18.49 -0.45 8.36
C ALA A 245 17.40 -1.08 7.49
N LEU A 246 16.21 -0.45 7.43
CA LEU A 246 15.11 -0.95 6.60
C LEU A 246 15.46 -0.90 5.11
N ILE A 247 15.86 0.27 4.61
CA ILE A 247 16.13 0.49 3.18
C ILE A 247 17.22 -0.46 2.69
N PHE A 248 18.32 -0.59 3.44
CA PHE A 248 19.42 -1.46 3.06
C PHE A 248 19.01 -2.94 3.02
N THR A 249 18.30 -3.40 4.04
CA THR A 249 17.97 -4.82 4.19
C THR A 249 16.86 -5.27 3.25
N TYR A 250 15.86 -4.42 3.00
CA TYR A 250 14.71 -4.75 2.13
C TYR A 250 15.17 -5.11 0.72
N MET A 251 16.14 -4.38 0.17
CA MET A 251 16.52 -4.47 -1.23
C MET A 251 16.88 -5.89 -1.68
N TRP A 252 17.38 -6.73 -0.79
CA TRP A 252 17.94 -8.04 -1.11
C TRP A 252 17.15 -9.24 -0.57
N ALA A 253 16.02 -9.00 0.09
CA ALA A 253 15.24 -10.06 0.74
C ALA A 253 14.32 -10.85 -0.23
N GLY A 254 14.11 -10.38 -1.45
CA GLY A 254 13.06 -10.87 -2.37
C GLY A 254 13.16 -12.33 -2.77
N SER A 255 14.35 -12.94 -2.76
CA SER A 255 14.54 -14.34 -3.13
C SER A 255 13.89 -15.34 -2.16
N HIS A 256 13.41 -14.90 -0.99
CA HIS A 256 12.59 -15.73 -0.09
C HIS A 256 11.24 -16.15 -0.69
N HIS A 257 10.76 -15.45 -1.72
CA HIS A 257 9.56 -15.86 -2.48
C HIS A 257 9.79 -17.07 -3.39
N LEU A 258 11.04 -17.50 -3.56
CA LEU A 258 11.45 -18.53 -4.51
C LEU A 258 12.13 -19.70 -3.81
N HIS A 259 11.75 -20.00 -2.57
CA HIS A 259 12.18 -21.22 -1.87
C HIS A 259 11.74 -22.47 -2.65
N TYR A 260 12.58 -23.49 -2.65
CA TYR A 260 12.34 -24.76 -3.33
C TYR A 260 12.21 -24.68 -4.85
N THR A 261 12.74 -23.61 -5.45
CA THR A 261 12.80 -23.42 -6.92
C THR A 261 14.16 -23.76 -7.48
N ALA A 262 14.34 -23.57 -8.80
CA ALA A 262 15.60 -23.77 -9.50
C ALA A 262 16.68 -22.72 -9.21
N LEU A 263 16.42 -21.71 -8.37
CA LEU A 263 17.45 -20.77 -7.93
C LEU A 263 18.47 -21.47 -7.02
N PRO A 264 19.74 -21.02 -7.06
CA PRO A 264 20.77 -21.51 -6.13
C PRO A 264 20.31 -21.38 -4.67
N ASP A 265 20.61 -22.40 -3.84
CA ASP A 265 20.15 -22.43 -2.46
C ASP A 265 20.68 -21.26 -1.62
N TRP A 266 21.91 -20.82 -1.87
CA TRP A 266 22.48 -19.66 -1.17
C TRP A 266 21.68 -18.38 -1.38
N THR A 267 21.11 -18.18 -2.58
CA THR A 267 20.25 -17.02 -2.89
C THR A 267 18.95 -17.06 -2.07
N GLN A 268 18.34 -18.24 -1.98
CA GLN A 268 17.14 -18.46 -1.19
C GLN A 268 17.42 -18.25 0.31
N SER A 269 18.54 -18.77 0.80
CA SER A 269 18.98 -18.62 2.20
C SER A 269 19.32 -17.16 2.54
N LEU A 270 19.96 -16.42 1.61
CA LEU A 270 20.21 -15.00 1.78
C LEU A 270 18.90 -14.21 1.94
N GLY A 271 17.90 -14.48 1.09
CA GLY A 271 16.58 -13.87 1.19
C GLY A 271 15.92 -14.13 2.55
N MET A 272 16.00 -15.36 3.05
CA MET A 272 15.49 -15.73 4.38
C MET A 272 16.20 -14.95 5.49
N VAL A 273 17.54 -14.93 5.51
CA VAL A 273 18.33 -14.25 6.55
C VAL A 273 18.06 -12.76 6.58
N LEU A 274 18.03 -12.11 5.42
CA LEU A 274 17.74 -10.67 5.33
C LEU A 274 16.30 -10.35 5.76
N SER A 275 15.34 -11.24 5.46
CA SER A 275 13.97 -11.11 5.93
C SER A 275 13.88 -11.18 7.46
N LEU A 276 14.62 -12.07 8.08
CA LEU A 276 14.68 -12.16 9.55
C LEU A 276 15.32 -10.92 10.17
N ILE A 277 16.35 -10.35 9.53
CA ILE A 277 16.99 -9.11 9.99
C ILE A 277 16.00 -7.93 9.91
N LEU A 278 15.11 -7.88 8.90
CA LEU A 278 14.09 -6.84 8.75
C LEU A 278 13.13 -6.73 9.95
N PHE A 279 12.98 -7.77 10.74
CA PHE A 279 12.18 -7.73 11.95
C PHE A 279 12.61 -6.61 12.90
N ALA A 280 13.91 -6.45 13.11
CA ALA A 280 14.44 -5.46 14.06
C ALA A 280 14.12 -4.00 13.66
N PRO A 281 14.44 -3.50 12.44
CA PRO A 281 14.10 -2.13 12.06
C PRO A 281 12.59 -1.91 11.98
N SER A 282 11.80 -2.89 11.48
CA SER A 282 10.36 -2.74 11.34
C SER A 282 9.67 -2.58 12.69
N TRP A 283 10.02 -3.41 13.66
CA TRP A 283 9.48 -3.29 15.03
C TRP A 283 10.01 -2.06 15.75
N GLY A 284 11.26 -1.66 15.49
CA GLY A 284 11.77 -0.39 15.97
C GLY A 284 10.92 0.80 15.49
N GLY A 285 10.51 0.78 14.22
CA GLY A 285 9.61 1.79 13.65
C GLY A 285 8.20 1.74 14.24
N MET A 286 7.63 0.53 14.40
CA MET A 286 6.34 0.34 15.07
C MET A 286 6.35 0.91 16.49
N ILE A 287 7.33 0.53 17.28
CA ILE A 287 7.49 0.99 18.67
C ILE A 287 7.65 2.53 18.69
N ASN A 288 8.48 3.08 17.83
CA ASN A 288 8.68 4.52 17.73
C ASN A 288 7.37 5.28 17.45
N GLY A 289 6.57 4.76 16.52
CA GLY A 289 5.26 5.34 16.18
C GLY A 289 4.25 5.24 17.32
N ILE A 290 4.10 4.07 17.93
CA ILE A 290 3.15 3.83 19.03
C ILE A 290 3.57 4.64 20.28
N MET A 291 4.84 4.65 20.64
CA MET A 291 5.36 5.39 21.79
C MET A 291 5.32 6.92 21.62
N THR A 292 5.06 7.40 20.41
CA THR A 292 4.71 8.82 20.19
C THR A 292 3.49 9.25 21.02
N LEU A 293 2.63 8.31 21.41
CA LEU A 293 1.53 8.57 22.35
C LEU A 293 1.91 8.50 23.83
N SER A 294 3.15 8.23 24.18
CA SER A 294 3.57 8.17 25.59
C SER A 294 3.19 9.45 26.32
N GLY A 295 2.38 9.31 27.37
CA GLY A 295 1.80 10.45 28.13
C GLY A 295 0.56 11.11 27.47
N ALA A 296 -0.04 10.48 26.43
CA ALA A 296 -1.25 10.98 25.76
C ALA A 296 -2.17 9.84 25.28
N TRP A 297 -2.16 8.70 25.97
CA TRP A 297 -2.95 7.52 25.61
C TRP A 297 -4.45 7.74 25.73
N ASP A 298 -4.89 8.65 26.59
CA ASP A 298 -6.27 9.08 26.75
C ASP A 298 -6.89 9.60 25.45
N LYS A 299 -6.10 10.21 24.57
CA LYS A 299 -6.55 10.71 23.26
C LYS A 299 -7.14 9.62 22.38
N LEU A 300 -6.67 8.37 22.50
CA LEU A 300 -7.24 7.26 21.72
C LEU A 300 -8.71 6.99 22.03
N ARG A 301 -9.21 7.40 23.19
CA ARG A 301 -10.63 7.20 23.55
C ARG A 301 -11.56 8.13 22.78
N THR A 302 -11.09 9.32 22.44
CA THR A 302 -11.92 10.41 21.89
C THR A 302 -11.59 10.80 20.46
N ASP A 303 -10.43 10.43 19.95
CA ASP A 303 -9.95 10.80 18.61
C ASP A 303 -9.97 9.59 17.66
N PRO A 304 -11.01 9.45 16.80
CA PRO A 304 -11.09 8.31 15.89
C PRO A 304 -10.07 8.35 14.77
N ILE A 305 -9.54 9.52 14.37
CA ILE A 305 -8.46 9.62 13.39
C ILE A 305 -7.18 9.02 13.97
N LEU A 306 -6.91 9.34 15.23
CA LEU A 306 -5.76 8.77 15.93
C LEU A 306 -5.88 7.26 16.11
N LYS A 307 -7.11 6.72 16.30
CA LYS A 307 -7.35 5.27 16.32
C LYS A 307 -6.90 4.60 15.02
N PHE A 308 -7.30 5.14 13.86
CA PHE A 308 -6.82 4.65 12.56
C PHE A 308 -5.30 4.63 12.47
N LEU A 309 -4.65 5.74 12.84
CA LEU A 309 -3.20 5.88 12.74
C LEU A 309 -2.44 4.92 13.67
N ILE A 310 -2.91 4.72 14.90
CA ILE A 310 -2.23 3.86 15.89
C ILE A 310 -2.52 2.37 15.64
N VAL A 311 -3.75 2.01 15.32
CA VAL A 311 -4.09 0.62 14.99
C VAL A 311 -3.39 0.19 13.70
N SER A 312 -3.16 1.10 12.74
CA SER A 312 -2.34 0.80 11.57
C SER A 312 -0.92 0.34 11.96
N LEU A 313 -0.33 0.94 12.98
CA LEU A 313 1.00 0.53 13.47
C LEU A 313 1.00 -0.85 14.12
N SER A 314 -0.08 -1.24 14.79
CA SER A 314 -0.25 -2.60 15.30
C SER A 314 -0.28 -3.63 14.17
N PHE A 315 -1.01 -3.32 13.08
CA PHE A 315 -1.01 -4.15 11.88
C PHE A 315 0.35 -4.13 11.15
N TYR A 316 1.06 -3.01 11.17
CA TYR A 316 2.44 -2.95 10.67
C TYR A 316 3.36 -3.91 11.42
N GLY A 317 3.31 -3.88 12.75
CA GLY A 317 4.09 -4.81 13.58
C GLY A 317 3.71 -6.27 13.35
N MET A 318 2.41 -6.57 13.23
CA MET A 318 1.93 -7.92 12.96
C MET A 318 2.41 -8.43 11.58
N SER A 319 2.22 -7.63 10.54
CA SER A 319 2.62 -8.00 9.18
C SER A 319 4.14 -8.17 9.04
N THR A 320 4.91 -7.33 9.72
CA THR A 320 6.39 -7.40 9.71
C THR A 320 6.98 -8.40 10.70
N PHE A 321 6.16 -9.03 11.53
CA PHE A 321 6.49 -10.27 12.23
C PHE A 321 6.19 -11.48 11.34
N GLU A 322 5.01 -11.52 10.75
CA GLU A 322 4.51 -12.64 9.96
C GLU A 322 5.35 -12.84 8.68
N GLY A 323 5.72 -11.78 7.96
CA GLY A 323 6.54 -11.85 6.75
C GLY A 323 7.88 -12.56 6.97
N PRO A 324 8.73 -12.11 7.90
CA PRO A 324 9.94 -12.81 8.28
C PRO A 324 9.73 -14.26 8.74
N MET A 325 8.69 -14.54 9.51
CA MET A 325 8.34 -15.90 9.93
C MET A 325 8.03 -16.79 8.71
N MET A 326 7.22 -16.30 7.77
CA MET A 326 6.89 -17.04 6.54
C MET A 326 8.09 -17.17 5.57
N SER A 327 9.15 -16.38 5.73
CA SER A 327 10.39 -16.51 4.97
C SER A 327 11.27 -17.67 5.43
N ILE A 328 11.04 -18.21 6.64
CA ILE A 328 11.75 -19.41 7.15
C ILE A 328 11.35 -20.59 6.27
N LYS A 329 12.33 -21.32 5.71
CA LYS A 329 12.07 -22.40 4.74
C LYS A 329 11.02 -23.41 5.23
N SER A 330 11.09 -23.86 6.47
CA SER A 330 10.12 -24.84 7.03
C SER A 330 8.71 -24.26 7.17
N VAL A 331 8.56 -22.99 7.53
CA VAL A 331 7.26 -22.30 7.58
C VAL A 331 6.76 -22.04 6.16
N ASN A 332 7.65 -21.63 5.26
CA ASN A 332 7.33 -21.40 3.85
C ASN A 332 6.80 -22.67 3.17
N ALA A 333 7.35 -23.82 3.46
CA ALA A 333 6.87 -25.10 2.95
C ALA A 333 5.38 -25.36 3.29
N LEU A 334 4.90 -24.85 4.43
CA LEU A 334 3.50 -24.94 4.83
C LEU A 334 2.64 -23.83 4.25
N SER A 335 3.18 -22.60 4.20
CA SER A 335 2.39 -21.38 3.92
C SER A 335 2.35 -20.98 2.46
N HIS A 336 3.37 -21.35 1.66
CA HIS A 336 3.51 -20.90 0.28
C HIS A 336 2.35 -21.40 -0.59
N TYR A 337 1.80 -20.52 -1.42
CA TYR A 337 0.61 -20.72 -2.25
C TYR A 337 -0.72 -20.97 -1.50
N THR A 338 -0.74 -20.92 -0.19
CA THR A 338 -1.97 -21.03 0.60
C THR A 338 -2.63 -19.70 0.86
N ASP A 339 -3.86 -19.71 1.36
CA ASP A 339 -4.58 -18.51 1.81
C ASP A 339 -3.94 -17.82 3.02
N TRP A 340 -2.95 -18.43 3.67
CA TRP A 340 -2.14 -17.76 4.68
C TRP A 340 -1.38 -16.57 4.08
N THR A 341 -0.83 -16.73 2.87
CA THR A 341 -0.21 -15.59 2.13
C THR A 341 -1.22 -14.47 1.86
N VAL A 342 -2.47 -14.84 1.55
CA VAL A 342 -3.57 -13.89 1.35
C VAL A 342 -3.91 -13.14 2.65
N ALA A 343 -3.93 -13.84 3.79
CA ALA A 343 -4.11 -13.23 5.11
C ALA A 343 -3.02 -12.20 5.41
N HIS A 344 -1.76 -12.58 5.22
CA HIS A 344 -0.59 -11.73 5.41
C HIS A 344 -0.66 -10.46 4.58
N VAL A 345 -0.90 -10.59 3.28
CA VAL A 345 -1.02 -9.44 2.36
C VAL A 345 -2.16 -8.51 2.79
N HIS A 346 -3.32 -9.03 3.20
CA HIS A 346 -4.45 -8.20 3.60
C HIS A 346 -4.29 -7.59 5.00
N ALA A 347 -3.57 -8.25 5.93
CA ALA A 347 -3.16 -7.63 7.19
C ALA A 347 -2.31 -6.37 6.92
N GLY A 348 -1.34 -6.47 6.02
CA GLY A 348 -0.55 -5.33 5.56
C GLY A 348 -1.38 -4.34 4.74
N ALA A 349 -2.12 -4.84 3.76
CA ALA A 349 -2.83 -3.99 2.80
C ALA A 349 -4.03 -3.24 3.42
N LEU A 350 -4.90 -3.91 4.17
CA LEU A 350 -6.08 -3.28 4.78
C LEU A 350 -5.75 -2.66 6.13
N GLY A 351 -5.06 -3.41 6.99
CA GLY A 351 -4.77 -2.98 8.36
C GLY A 351 -3.65 -1.94 8.44
N TRP A 352 -2.48 -2.19 7.84
CA TRP A 352 -1.37 -1.25 7.88
C TRP A 352 -1.57 -0.08 6.92
N VAL A 353 -1.37 -0.31 5.63
CA VAL A 353 -1.36 0.79 4.65
C VAL A 353 -2.75 1.38 4.39
N GLY A 354 -3.81 0.58 4.50
CA GLY A 354 -5.18 1.07 4.38
C GLY A 354 -5.53 2.05 5.49
N PHE A 355 -5.31 1.68 6.75
CA PHE A 355 -5.67 2.52 7.89
C PHE A 355 -4.82 3.78 8.00
N VAL A 356 -3.51 3.71 7.75
CA VAL A 356 -2.69 4.93 7.76
C VAL A 356 -3.09 5.88 6.63
N THR A 357 -3.49 5.37 5.46
CA THR A 357 -4.03 6.20 4.37
C THR A 357 -5.34 6.87 4.76
N ILE A 358 -6.29 6.10 5.30
CA ILE A 358 -7.60 6.59 5.74
C ILE A 358 -7.43 7.67 6.80
N GLY A 359 -6.61 7.40 7.84
CA GLY A 359 -6.32 8.37 8.90
C GLY A 359 -5.67 9.65 8.36
N SER A 360 -4.73 9.52 7.41
CA SER A 360 -4.07 10.66 6.78
C SER A 360 -5.04 11.50 5.93
N VAL A 361 -5.93 10.88 5.18
CA VAL A 361 -6.95 11.58 4.38
C VAL A 361 -7.94 12.29 5.32
N TYR A 362 -8.41 11.64 6.37
CA TYR A 362 -9.27 12.28 7.38
C TYR A 362 -8.59 13.47 8.07
N TYR A 363 -7.28 13.40 8.29
CA TYR A 363 -6.49 14.54 8.78
C TYR A 363 -6.46 15.70 7.78
N MET A 364 -6.24 15.40 6.50
CA MET A 364 -6.03 16.42 5.46
C MET A 364 -7.33 17.10 5.01
N ILE A 365 -8.41 16.35 4.81
CA ILE A 365 -9.65 16.85 4.18
C ILE A 365 -10.20 18.11 4.84
N PRO A 366 -10.39 18.20 6.16
CA PRO A 366 -10.89 19.43 6.76
C PRO A 366 -9.97 20.62 6.44
N ARG A 367 -8.66 20.43 6.58
CA ARG A 367 -7.66 21.48 6.35
C ARG A 367 -7.58 21.96 4.89
N LEU A 368 -7.87 21.07 3.95
CA LEU A 368 -7.91 21.37 2.52
C LEU A 368 -9.18 22.12 2.10
N PHE A 369 -10.24 22.05 2.93
CA PHE A 369 -11.52 22.71 2.69
C PHE A 369 -11.88 23.77 3.75
N GLY A 370 -10.88 24.28 4.48
CA GLY A 370 -11.04 25.38 5.44
C GLY A 370 -11.94 25.04 6.63
N LYS A 371 -11.93 23.77 7.06
CA LYS A 371 -12.64 23.27 8.23
C LYS A 371 -11.66 22.84 9.32
N ASN A 372 -12.11 22.86 10.56
CA ASN A 372 -11.32 22.37 11.70
C ASN A 372 -11.44 20.86 11.86
N GLU A 373 -12.59 20.28 11.50
CA GLU A 373 -12.90 18.85 11.65
C GLU A 373 -13.74 18.33 10.48
N MET A 374 -13.88 17.02 10.41
CA MET A 374 -14.77 16.35 9.47
C MET A 374 -16.23 16.72 9.75
N TYR A 375 -17.09 16.63 8.76
CA TYR A 375 -18.54 16.86 8.89
C TYR A 375 -19.14 16.10 10.09
N SER A 376 -18.68 14.86 10.31
CA SER A 376 -19.11 14.06 11.45
C SER A 376 -17.97 13.18 11.98
N THR A 377 -17.53 13.45 13.19
CA THR A 377 -16.56 12.60 13.91
C THR A 377 -17.17 11.24 14.30
N LYS A 378 -18.49 11.19 14.52
CA LYS A 378 -19.21 9.93 14.78
C LYS A 378 -19.16 8.99 13.57
N LEU A 379 -19.21 9.51 12.34
CA LEU A 379 -19.04 8.70 11.13
C LEU A 379 -17.60 8.21 10.97
N VAL A 380 -16.60 8.98 11.40
CA VAL A 380 -15.20 8.51 11.43
C VAL A 380 -15.06 7.35 12.42
N GLU A 381 -15.67 7.46 13.60
CA GLU A 381 -15.67 6.39 14.61
C GLU A 381 -16.39 5.13 14.12
N ALA A 382 -17.56 5.27 13.50
CA ALA A 382 -18.29 4.15 12.91
C ALA A 382 -17.48 3.45 11.81
N HIS A 383 -16.85 4.23 10.91
CA HIS A 383 -15.94 3.69 9.90
C HIS A 383 -14.81 2.89 10.54
N PHE A 384 -14.17 3.44 11.57
CA PHE A 384 -13.07 2.76 12.26
C PHE A 384 -13.46 1.37 12.75
N TRP A 385 -14.57 1.27 13.47
CA TRP A 385 -15.01 -0.01 14.06
C TRP A 385 -15.46 -1.01 12.99
N ILE A 386 -16.27 -0.58 12.02
CA ILE A 386 -16.74 -1.44 10.94
C ILE A 386 -15.55 -1.98 10.11
N ALA A 387 -14.61 -1.13 9.75
CA ALA A 387 -13.43 -1.54 9.00
C ALA A 387 -12.51 -2.45 9.83
N THR A 388 -12.33 -2.17 11.13
CA THR A 388 -11.50 -3.00 12.02
C THR A 388 -12.08 -4.41 12.16
N ILE A 389 -13.39 -4.53 12.41
CA ILE A 389 -14.07 -5.82 12.46
C ILE A 389 -13.92 -6.54 11.11
N GLY A 390 -14.12 -5.81 10.00
CA GLY A 390 -13.96 -6.36 8.66
C GLY A 390 -12.57 -6.94 8.39
N VAL A 391 -11.52 -6.21 8.74
CA VAL A 391 -10.13 -6.70 8.61
C VAL A 391 -9.87 -7.93 9.47
N VAL A 392 -10.29 -7.91 10.74
CA VAL A 392 -10.06 -9.04 11.67
C VAL A 392 -10.77 -10.30 11.18
N LEU A 393 -12.02 -10.21 10.74
CA LEU A 393 -12.74 -11.35 10.16
C LEU A 393 -12.04 -11.87 8.91
N TYR A 394 -11.60 -10.97 8.03
CA TYR A 394 -10.91 -11.32 6.81
C TYR A 394 -9.64 -12.11 7.08
N ILE A 395 -8.71 -11.54 7.86
CA ILE A 395 -7.39 -12.15 8.07
C ILE A 395 -7.48 -13.44 8.91
N ALA A 396 -8.32 -13.46 9.95
CA ALA A 396 -8.50 -14.65 10.78
C ALA A 396 -9.02 -15.86 9.96
N SER A 397 -10.03 -15.62 9.10
CA SER A 397 -10.55 -16.69 8.25
C SER A 397 -9.50 -17.20 7.25
N MET A 398 -8.68 -16.32 6.71
CA MET A 398 -7.64 -16.71 5.75
C MET A 398 -6.43 -17.38 6.43
N TRP A 399 -6.09 -17.02 7.67
CA TRP A 399 -5.10 -17.78 8.44
C TRP A 399 -5.54 -19.22 8.66
N ILE A 400 -6.78 -19.43 9.11
CA ILE A 400 -7.32 -20.77 9.35
C ILE A 400 -7.39 -21.55 8.02
N ALA A 401 -7.91 -20.96 6.96
CA ALA A 401 -7.97 -21.59 5.64
C ALA A 401 -6.58 -21.96 5.12
N GLY A 402 -5.61 -21.04 5.23
CA GLY A 402 -4.26 -21.25 4.72
C GLY A 402 -3.48 -22.33 5.47
N VAL A 403 -3.57 -22.37 6.81
CA VAL A 403 -2.97 -23.43 7.60
C VAL A 403 -3.61 -24.79 7.26
N LEU A 404 -4.94 -24.83 7.16
CA LEU A 404 -5.67 -26.03 6.76
C LEU A 404 -5.25 -26.55 5.39
N GLN A 405 -5.14 -25.65 4.40
CA GLN A 405 -4.64 -25.99 3.06
C GLN A 405 -3.24 -26.57 3.11
N GLY A 406 -2.31 -25.91 3.78
CA GLY A 406 -0.92 -26.37 3.86
C GLY A 406 -0.80 -27.77 4.50
N LEU A 407 -1.55 -28.03 5.56
CA LEU A 407 -1.60 -29.35 6.21
C LEU A 407 -2.21 -30.41 5.29
N MET A 408 -3.29 -30.09 4.59
CA MET A 408 -3.94 -31.04 3.66
C MET A 408 -3.07 -31.34 2.44
N TRP A 409 -2.43 -30.34 1.86
CA TRP A 409 -1.60 -30.50 0.66
C TRP A 409 -0.27 -31.20 0.96
N GLY A 410 0.26 -31.06 2.18
CA GLY A 410 1.47 -31.75 2.61
C GLY A 410 1.24 -33.16 3.14
N SER A 411 -0.01 -33.63 3.26
CA SER A 411 -0.33 -34.97 3.79
C SER A 411 -0.24 -36.01 2.68
N LEU A 412 0.66 -36.99 2.86
CA LEU A 412 0.89 -38.08 1.91
C LEU A 412 0.54 -39.43 2.51
N ASN A 413 0.01 -40.34 1.69
CA ASN A 413 -0.13 -41.75 1.99
C ASN A 413 1.24 -42.46 1.95
N ALA A 414 1.30 -43.68 2.43
CA ALA A 414 2.53 -44.46 2.46
C ALA A 414 3.13 -44.75 1.06
N ASP A 415 2.30 -44.72 0.01
CA ASP A 415 2.70 -44.89 -1.38
C ASP A 415 3.09 -43.56 -2.07
N GLY A 416 3.10 -42.44 -1.33
CA GLY A 416 3.44 -41.11 -1.85
C GLY A 416 2.30 -40.37 -2.56
N THR A 417 1.11 -40.94 -2.63
CA THR A 417 -0.07 -40.26 -3.15
C THR A 417 -0.64 -39.25 -2.15
N LEU A 418 -1.40 -38.24 -2.63
CA LEU A 418 -2.05 -37.26 -1.75
C LEU A 418 -3.15 -37.91 -0.91
N THR A 419 -3.14 -37.66 0.40
CA THR A 419 -4.19 -38.14 1.33
C THR A 419 -5.53 -37.47 1.02
N TYR A 420 -5.51 -36.19 0.64
CA TYR A 420 -6.70 -35.39 0.33
C TYR A 420 -6.70 -34.98 -1.13
N SER A 421 -7.85 -35.09 -1.78
CA SER A 421 -8.02 -34.53 -3.14
C SER A 421 -8.07 -32.99 -3.11
N PHE A 422 -7.78 -32.37 -4.24
CA PHE A 422 -7.92 -30.91 -4.39
C PHE A 422 -9.34 -30.44 -4.08
N VAL A 423 -10.35 -31.14 -4.59
CA VAL A 423 -11.77 -30.82 -4.37
C VAL A 423 -12.15 -30.89 -2.89
N GLU A 424 -11.59 -31.84 -2.17
CA GLU A 424 -11.80 -31.96 -0.72
C GLU A 424 -11.21 -30.78 0.03
N SER A 425 -10.00 -30.35 -0.33
CA SER A 425 -9.38 -29.14 0.21
C SER A 425 -10.24 -27.89 -0.04
N VAL A 426 -10.75 -27.72 -1.28
CA VAL A 426 -11.64 -26.59 -1.63
C VAL A 426 -12.92 -26.63 -0.80
N LYS A 427 -13.57 -27.78 -0.66
CA LYS A 427 -14.77 -27.90 0.17
C LYS A 427 -14.54 -27.52 1.64
N ARG A 428 -13.39 -27.87 2.19
CA ARG A 428 -13.02 -27.56 3.59
C ARG A 428 -12.76 -26.06 3.80
N THR A 429 -12.28 -25.34 2.78
CA THR A 429 -11.99 -23.91 2.87
C THR A 429 -13.20 -23.02 2.55
N MET A 430 -14.24 -23.53 1.92
CA MET A 430 -15.44 -22.78 1.51
C MET A 430 -16.08 -21.93 2.63
N PRO A 431 -16.29 -22.40 3.87
CA PRO A 431 -16.87 -21.60 4.94
C PRO A 431 -16.03 -20.34 5.26
N PHE A 432 -14.71 -20.44 5.15
CA PHE A 432 -13.80 -19.33 5.42
C PHE A 432 -13.86 -18.28 4.30
N TYR A 433 -14.12 -18.66 3.07
CA TYR A 433 -14.35 -17.73 1.96
C TYR A 433 -15.61 -16.89 2.16
N MET A 434 -16.67 -17.44 2.76
CA MET A 434 -17.86 -16.67 3.13
C MET A 434 -17.56 -15.65 4.22
N ILE A 435 -16.74 -16.00 5.23
CA ILE A 435 -16.31 -15.06 6.27
C ILE A 435 -15.42 -13.98 5.68
N ARG A 436 -14.48 -14.33 4.81
CA ARG A 436 -13.64 -13.40 4.05
C ARG A 436 -14.48 -12.38 3.27
N PHE A 437 -15.48 -12.83 2.55
CA PHE A 437 -16.42 -11.98 1.82
C PHE A 437 -17.15 -11.00 2.75
N THR A 438 -17.66 -11.48 3.87
CA THR A 438 -18.31 -10.65 4.89
C THR A 438 -17.36 -9.57 5.43
N GLY A 439 -16.11 -9.94 5.74
CA GLY A 439 -15.08 -9.00 6.16
C GLY A 439 -14.81 -7.92 5.09
N GLY A 440 -14.74 -8.32 3.82
CA GLY A 440 -14.58 -7.40 2.69
C GLY A 440 -15.76 -6.43 2.53
N LEU A 441 -17.00 -6.91 2.68
CA LEU A 441 -18.21 -6.07 2.66
C LEU A 441 -18.21 -5.03 3.78
N LEU A 442 -17.82 -5.41 5.00
CA LEU A 442 -17.72 -4.47 6.11
C LEU A 442 -16.67 -3.39 5.82
N TYR A 443 -15.51 -3.76 5.27
CA TYR A 443 -14.48 -2.78 4.92
C TYR A 443 -14.97 -1.82 3.82
N LEU A 444 -15.60 -2.33 2.78
CA LEU A 444 -16.21 -1.53 1.70
C LEU A 444 -17.28 -0.58 2.26
N SER A 445 -18.14 -1.05 3.17
CA SER A 445 -19.15 -0.22 3.83
C SER A 445 -18.52 0.93 4.59
N GLY A 446 -17.40 0.68 5.28
CA GLY A 446 -16.60 1.71 5.93
C GLY A 446 -16.07 2.76 4.93
N MET A 447 -15.59 2.33 3.76
CA MET A 447 -15.13 3.24 2.70
C MET A 447 -16.29 4.09 2.14
N CYS A 448 -17.49 3.55 2.03
CA CYS A 448 -18.69 4.31 1.63
C CYS A 448 -19.07 5.37 2.68
N ILE A 449 -18.98 5.04 3.98
CA ILE A 449 -19.15 6.01 5.08
C ILE A 449 -18.11 7.14 4.95
N MET A 450 -16.84 6.79 4.66
CA MET A 450 -15.79 7.77 4.44
C MET A 450 -16.13 8.71 3.26
N ALA A 451 -16.56 8.15 2.14
CA ALA A 451 -16.91 8.94 0.96
C ALA A 451 -18.01 9.96 1.26
N TYR A 452 -19.07 9.52 1.94
CA TYR A 452 -20.15 10.42 2.36
C TYR A 452 -19.63 11.53 3.28
N ASN A 453 -18.82 11.20 4.28
CA ASN A 453 -18.29 12.17 5.24
C ASN A 453 -17.32 13.17 4.57
N VAL A 454 -16.46 12.70 3.65
CA VAL A 454 -15.56 13.54 2.85
C VAL A 454 -16.36 14.47 1.93
N TYR A 455 -17.36 13.94 1.22
CA TYR A 455 -18.24 14.74 0.38
C TYR A 455 -18.93 15.86 1.17
N ARG A 456 -19.54 15.53 2.31
CA ARG A 456 -20.22 16.51 3.17
C ARG A 456 -19.26 17.56 3.73
N THR A 457 -18.03 17.17 4.08
CA THR A 457 -16.99 18.11 4.53
C THR A 457 -16.60 19.07 3.40
N ALA A 458 -16.40 18.55 2.20
CA ALA A 458 -15.98 19.34 1.04
C ALA A 458 -17.04 20.36 0.61
N ILE A 459 -18.32 19.96 0.51
CA ILE A 459 -19.39 20.87 0.07
C ILE A 459 -19.79 21.90 1.14
N SER A 460 -19.55 21.63 2.41
CA SER A 460 -19.81 22.57 3.52
C SER A 460 -18.64 23.54 3.76
N GLY A 461 -17.50 23.30 3.12
CA GLY A 461 -16.28 24.10 3.20
C GLY A 461 -16.00 24.89 1.93
N LYS A 462 -14.86 25.57 1.91
CA LYS A 462 -14.29 26.20 0.71
C LYS A 462 -12.88 25.67 0.50
N ALA A 463 -12.53 25.38 -0.74
CA ALA A 463 -11.15 25.01 -1.07
C ALA A 463 -10.19 26.15 -0.70
N VAL A 464 -9.18 25.85 0.11
CA VAL A 464 -8.19 26.83 0.57
C VAL A 464 -6.79 26.36 0.25
N ASP A 465 -5.94 27.32 -0.11
CA ASP A 465 -4.50 27.14 -0.19
C ASP A 465 -3.87 27.92 0.98
N ALA A 466 -3.36 27.20 1.98
CA ALA A 466 -2.80 27.83 3.17
C ALA A 466 -1.54 28.61 2.85
N GLU A 467 -1.32 29.70 3.58
CA GLU A 467 -0.10 30.51 3.47
C GLU A 467 1.14 29.75 3.94
N ILE A 468 2.26 29.99 3.25
CA ILE A 468 3.56 29.44 3.66
C ILE A 468 4.09 30.32 4.78
N PRO A 469 4.37 29.79 5.98
CA PRO A 469 4.88 30.56 7.09
C PRO A 469 6.19 31.28 6.75
N ALA A 470 6.32 32.53 7.17
CA ALA A 470 7.59 33.22 7.12
C ALA A 470 8.60 32.47 8.02
N VAL A 471 9.80 32.24 7.53
CA VAL A 471 10.87 31.62 8.35
C VAL A 471 11.38 32.70 9.31
N SER A 472 11.17 32.52 10.61
CA SER A 472 11.77 33.39 11.61
C SER A 472 13.29 33.20 11.59
N GLN A 473 14.04 34.31 11.60
CA GLN A 473 15.52 34.26 11.61
C GLN A 473 16.12 33.64 12.88
N THR A 474 15.30 33.30 13.87
CA THR A 474 15.71 32.76 15.17
C THR A 474 15.95 31.24 15.20
N GLN A 475 15.84 30.51 14.10
CA GLN A 475 16.17 29.08 14.03
C GLN A 475 17.62 28.80 13.56
N HIS A 476 18.56 29.63 13.98
CA HIS A 476 19.98 29.52 13.64
C HIS A 476 20.84 28.87 14.75
N HIS A 477 20.24 28.05 15.64
CA HIS A 477 21.03 27.30 16.63
C HIS A 477 20.69 25.81 16.64
#